data_18cc78fe73c7fa83986a1d59c891c224
#
_entry.id   18cc78fe73c7fa83986a1d59c891c224
#
_cell.length_a   1.000
_cell.length_b   1.000
_cell.length_c   1.000
_cell.angle_alpha   90.00
_cell.angle_beta   90.00
_cell.angle_gamma   90.00
#
_symmetry.space_group_name_H-M   'P 1'
#
loop_
_entity.id
_entity.type
_entity.pdbx_description
1 polymer ?
#
loop_
_entity_poly.entity_id
_entity_poly.type
_entity_poly.pdbx_seq_one_letter_code
_entity_poly.pdbx_strand_id
1 'polypeptide(L)'
;MTRVSLYDTTLRDGAQQEGISLSVTDKLAALQVLDDLGVDVIEGGWPGAIPKDTEFFRRARDLELAHARLAAFGSTTKPGADPAHDPQVLALRDSGAPVITLVAKADPRHVVSALHTTLEENLRMVADTVTFLARDAEVMVDLEHFFDGLAAEEGAGGPSVTGRVDGLGRTGPTDGPVGTGSVGATVPAPEYALAVLLEAVRAGASTVIPCDTNGGNLPDTIAQVTVRVRALLDAEGFGHVVLGIHCHNDTGCAVANTLAAVGAGARQVQGTVNGYGERTGNANLLTCLANLQVKLGYEVVPESSIGRLSTVSSLFSELVNIAPFTRDPYVGQSAFAHKAGLHASAIRVDPDLYQHIDPALVGNGMRMLVSEMAGRASIELKARELGVDLSGRPGVAQELARVVKQREAEGYTYDAADASFELLLRDELGNLPRFVRVESWKVSSQEIAEVEGRPFTQTEATVKVHTDGRHIRTAEGNGPVNALDRALRAVLIRDYPVVGDFELVDFRVRILDEQHAGTDATIRVLIRMSDGKRTWSTVGVGTDVIEASWEALFDGYWWGLLASGVVPLLVAEKA
;
A
#
# COMPACT_ATOMS: atom_id res chain seq x y z
N MET A 1 -7.86 24.98 -15.59
CA MET A 1 -7.60 24.44 -14.24
C MET A 1 -6.13 24.69 -13.90
N THR A 2 -5.78 24.86 -12.64
CA THR A 2 -4.39 25.02 -12.22
C THR A 2 -3.73 23.65 -12.24
N ARG A 3 -2.55 23.53 -12.90
CA ARG A 3 -1.80 22.28 -12.97
C ARG A 3 -0.96 22.08 -11.70
N VAL A 4 -0.88 20.86 -11.21
CA VAL A 4 0.03 20.38 -10.18
C VAL A 4 0.81 19.19 -10.74
N SER A 5 2.14 19.28 -10.70
CA SER A 5 3.03 18.23 -11.20
C SER A 5 3.22 17.14 -10.15
N LEU A 6 3.19 15.87 -10.59
CA LEU A 6 3.54 14.72 -9.75
C LEU A 6 4.99 14.32 -9.94
N TYR A 7 5.67 14.11 -8.84
CA TYR A 7 7.02 13.56 -8.78
C TYR A 7 7.01 12.26 -7.94
N ASP A 8 7.22 11.14 -8.59
CA ASP A 8 7.22 9.82 -7.93
C ASP A 8 8.64 9.46 -7.45
N THR A 9 8.76 9.14 -6.16
CA THR A 9 10.01 8.69 -5.53
C THR A 9 9.99 7.20 -5.14
N THR A 10 9.04 6.42 -5.64
CA THR A 10 8.86 5.01 -5.26
C THR A 10 10.09 4.16 -5.52
N LEU A 11 10.79 4.41 -6.66
CA LEU A 11 11.94 3.60 -7.05
C LEU A 11 13.23 3.96 -6.30
N ARG A 12 13.27 5.07 -5.56
CA ARG A 12 14.41 5.44 -4.71
C ARG A 12 13.99 5.47 -3.24
N ASP A 13 13.20 6.44 -2.81
CA ASP A 13 12.80 6.64 -1.41
C ASP A 13 11.84 5.52 -0.95
N GLY A 14 10.86 5.20 -1.78
CA GLY A 14 9.95 4.08 -1.53
C GLY A 14 10.68 2.73 -1.38
N ALA A 15 11.75 2.53 -2.14
CA ALA A 15 12.57 1.31 -2.07
C ALA A 15 13.41 1.19 -0.79
N GLN A 16 13.45 2.22 0.06
CA GLN A 16 14.10 2.19 1.38
C GLN A 16 13.22 1.54 2.45
N GLN A 17 11.96 1.22 2.15
CA GLN A 17 11.10 0.51 3.08
C GLN A 17 11.64 -0.88 3.39
N GLU A 18 11.55 -1.27 4.67
CA GLU A 18 11.89 -2.61 5.11
C GLU A 18 11.10 -3.69 4.32
N GLY A 19 11.81 -4.68 3.80
CA GLY A 19 11.23 -5.76 3.00
C GLY A 19 11.10 -5.47 1.50
N ILE A 20 11.36 -4.25 1.01
CA ILE A 20 11.37 -3.94 -0.42
C ILE A 20 12.77 -4.12 -1.02
N SER A 21 12.84 -4.91 -2.09
CA SER A 21 14.06 -5.07 -2.88
C SER A 21 13.71 -5.21 -4.37
N LEU A 22 13.72 -4.10 -5.09
CA LEU A 22 13.46 -4.06 -6.53
C LEU A 22 14.71 -4.46 -7.32
N SER A 23 14.57 -5.36 -8.28
CA SER A 23 15.57 -5.59 -9.32
C SER A 23 15.55 -4.47 -10.37
N VAL A 24 16.54 -4.42 -11.25
CA VAL A 24 16.53 -3.47 -12.39
C VAL A 24 15.32 -3.71 -13.29
N THR A 25 14.92 -4.96 -13.47
CA THR A 25 13.75 -5.32 -14.27
C THR A 25 12.45 -4.83 -13.62
N ASP A 26 12.31 -4.97 -12.31
CA ASP A 26 11.15 -4.44 -11.57
C ASP A 26 11.08 -2.91 -11.65
N LYS A 27 12.21 -2.22 -11.51
CA LYS A 27 12.27 -0.75 -11.67
C LYS A 27 11.85 -0.30 -13.08
N LEU A 28 12.26 -1.03 -14.13
CA LEU A 28 11.85 -0.71 -15.50
C LEU A 28 10.35 -0.97 -15.73
N ALA A 29 9.81 -2.04 -15.15
CA ALA A 29 8.38 -2.31 -15.20
C ALA A 29 7.57 -1.25 -14.46
N ALA A 30 8.00 -0.86 -13.26
CA ALA A 30 7.39 0.20 -12.47
C ALA A 30 7.45 1.57 -13.18
N LEU A 31 8.59 1.90 -13.82
CA LEU A 31 8.75 3.11 -14.64
C LEU A 31 7.66 3.20 -15.71
N GLN A 32 7.40 2.11 -16.43
CA GLN A 32 6.37 2.08 -17.47
C GLN A 32 4.96 2.26 -16.89
N VAL A 33 4.66 1.63 -15.76
CA VAL A 33 3.35 1.78 -15.09
C VAL A 33 3.10 3.22 -14.66
N LEU A 34 4.12 3.91 -14.14
CA LEU A 34 4.03 5.31 -13.72
C LEU A 34 3.94 6.28 -14.91
N ASP A 35 4.68 6.02 -15.99
CA ASP A 35 4.57 6.78 -17.23
C ASP A 35 3.16 6.66 -17.82
N ASP A 36 2.64 5.43 -17.91
CA ASP A 36 1.28 5.15 -18.38
C ASP A 36 0.18 5.78 -17.48
N LEU A 37 0.47 6.02 -16.20
CA LEU A 37 -0.43 6.74 -15.29
C LEU A 37 -0.44 8.24 -15.60
N GLY A 38 0.64 8.77 -16.17
CA GLY A 38 0.79 10.18 -16.49
C GLY A 38 1.54 10.98 -15.41
N VAL A 39 2.43 10.33 -14.65
CA VAL A 39 3.33 11.01 -13.71
C VAL A 39 4.32 11.88 -14.48
N ASP A 40 4.58 13.11 -14.00
CA ASP A 40 5.43 14.05 -14.72
C ASP A 40 6.94 13.78 -14.57
N VAL A 41 7.36 13.35 -13.37
CA VAL A 41 8.76 13.03 -13.06
C VAL A 41 8.84 11.76 -12.24
N ILE A 42 9.75 10.85 -12.60
CA ILE A 42 9.97 9.59 -11.89
C ILE A 42 11.44 9.52 -11.46
N GLU A 43 11.68 9.41 -10.16
CA GLU A 43 13.00 9.31 -9.58
C GLU A 43 13.50 7.87 -9.61
N GLY A 44 14.45 7.61 -10.51
CA GLY A 44 14.91 6.25 -10.80
C GLY A 44 15.89 5.65 -9.79
N GLY A 45 16.57 6.48 -8.98
CA GLY A 45 17.55 6.03 -8.00
C GLY A 45 18.79 6.91 -7.95
N TRP A 46 19.86 6.43 -7.31
CA TRP A 46 21.11 7.14 -7.07
C TRP A 46 22.27 6.53 -7.88
N PRO A 47 22.47 6.95 -9.14
CA PRO A 47 23.58 6.45 -9.97
C PRO A 47 24.93 6.85 -9.36
N GLY A 48 25.93 5.97 -9.47
CA GLY A 48 27.25 6.15 -8.89
C GLY A 48 27.36 5.74 -7.42
N ALA A 49 26.30 5.87 -6.62
CA ALA A 49 26.27 5.37 -5.24
C ALA A 49 25.78 3.91 -5.18
N ILE A 50 24.78 3.57 -5.98
CA ILE A 50 24.15 2.24 -6.01
C ILE A 50 24.39 1.61 -7.39
N PRO A 51 25.16 0.50 -7.50
CA PRO A 51 25.47 -0.12 -8.80
C PRO A 51 24.22 -0.52 -9.60
N LYS A 52 23.19 -1.02 -8.91
CA LYS A 52 21.90 -1.39 -9.50
C LYS A 52 21.22 -0.17 -10.16
N ASP A 53 21.29 0.99 -9.54
CA ASP A 53 20.69 2.21 -10.07
C ASP A 53 21.47 2.73 -11.29
N THR A 54 22.80 2.62 -11.27
CA THR A 54 23.62 2.91 -12.44
C THR A 54 23.22 2.04 -13.64
N GLU A 55 22.98 0.75 -13.43
CA GLU A 55 22.51 -0.17 -14.48
C GLU A 55 21.08 0.15 -14.92
N PHE A 56 20.20 0.56 -13.99
CA PHE A 56 18.86 1.01 -14.31
C PHE A 56 18.89 2.20 -15.29
N PHE A 57 19.63 3.27 -14.99
CA PHE A 57 19.75 4.43 -15.89
C PHE A 57 20.34 4.07 -17.25
N ARG A 58 21.35 3.18 -17.28
CA ARG A 58 21.90 2.68 -18.54
C ARG A 58 20.85 2.00 -19.41
N ARG A 59 19.96 1.17 -18.84
CA ARG A 59 18.90 0.47 -19.58
C ARG A 59 17.69 1.34 -19.86
N ALA A 60 17.36 2.28 -18.98
CA ALA A 60 16.24 3.18 -19.17
C ALA A 60 16.49 4.25 -20.25
N ARG A 61 17.74 4.51 -20.61
CA ARG A 61 18.12 5.52 -21.62
C ARG A 61 17.45 5.31 -22.98
N ASP A 62 17.23 4.07 -23.37
CA ASP A 62 16.66 3.68 -24.66
C ASP A 62 15.12 3.57 -24.64
N LEU A 63 14.48 3.85 -23.49
CA LEU A 63 13.03 3.82 -23.35
C LEU A 63 12.42 5.17 -23.76
N GLU A 64 11.43 5.12 -24.64
CA GLU A 64 10.58 6.27 -24.95
C GLU A 64 9.46 6.34 -23.92
N LEU A 65 9.47 7.37 -23.07
CA LEU A 65 8.42 7.67 -22.11
C LEU A 65 7.42 8.65 -22.75
N ALA A 66 6.12 8.38 -22.58
CA ALA A 66 5.06 9.17 -23.19
C ALA A 66 4.75 10.46 -22.42
N HIS A 67 4.92 10.43 -21.09
CA HIS A 67 4.55 11.50 -20.16
C HIS A 67 5.69 11.90 -19.24
N ALA A 68 6.38 10.90 -18.67
CA ALA A 68 7.32 11.11 -17.60
C ALA A 68 8.69 11.55 -18.08
N ARG A 69 9.37 12.36 -17.25
CA ARG A 69 10.81 12.59 -17.33
C ARG A 69 11.50 11.83 -16.22
N LEU A 70 12.57 11.14 -16.57
CA LEU A 70 13.35 10.39 -15.59
C LEU A 70 14.28 11.33 -14.80
N ALA A 71 14.29 11.21 -13.46
CA ALA A 71 15.16 11.97 -12.57
C ALA A 71 16.23 11.08 -11.94
N ALA A 72 17.46 11.56 -11.89
CA ALA A 72 18.56 10.98 -11.12
C ALA A 72 18.70 11.73 -9.79
N PHE A 73 18.71 11.01 -8.67
CA PHE A 73 18.88 11.57 -7.34
C PHE A 73 20.33 11.50 -6.88
N GLY A 74 20.78 12.53 -6.15
CA GLY A 74 22.09 12.52 -5.51
C GLY A 74 22.30 13.67 -4.53
N SER A 75 23.50 13.71 -3.93
CA SER A 75 23.91 14.80 -3.03
C SER A 75 24.67 15.89 -3.76
N THR A 76 24.78 17.05 -3.13
CA THR A 76 25.77 18.09 -3.51
C THR A 76 27.18 17.53 -3.41
N THR A 77 28.14 18.23 -4.02
CA THR A 77 29.59 17.91 -3.92
C THR A 77 30.05 17.83 -2.46
N LYS A 78 31.14 17.12 -2.21
CA LYS A 78 31.73 17.02 -0.86
C LYS A 78 32.38 18.36 -0.42
N PRO A 79 32.50 18.59 0.91
CA PRO A 79 33.21 19.76 1.42
C PRO A 79 34.61 19.89 0.82
N GLY A 80 34.96 21.08 0.32
CA GLY A 80 36.25 21.38 -0.30
C GLY A 80 36.45 20.81 -1.70
N ALA A 81 35.50 20.05 -2.26
CA ALA A 81 35.62 19.48 -3.59
C ALA A 81 35.08 20.43 -4.68
N ASP A 82 35.61 20.25 -5.89
CA ASP A 82 35.10 20.85 -7.12
C ASP A 82 34.10 19.89 -7.78
N PRO A 83 32.85 20.28 -8.07
CA PRO A 83 31.87 19.44 -8.76
C PRO A 83 32.38 18.79 -10.05
N ALA A 84 33.23 19.46 -10.78
CA ALA A 84 33.83 18.95 -12.02
C ALA A 84 34.76 17.74 -11.81
N HIS A 85 35.17 17.48 -10.57
CA HIS A 85 36.10 16.41 -10.20
C HIS A 85 35.48 15.48 -9.14
N ASP A 86 34.26 15.72 -8.68
CA ASP A 86 33.56 14.85 -7.74
C ASP A 86 32.93 13.66 -8.48
N PRO A 87 33.39 12.41 -8.23
CA PRO A 87 32.88 11.24 -8.94
C PRO A 87 31.37 11.05 -8.81
N GLN A 88 30.76 11.47 -7.68
CA GLN A 88 29.32 11.33 -7.45
C GLN A 88 28.55 12.33 -8.32
N VAL A 89 28.98 13.56 -8.40
CA VAL A 89 28.38 14.60 -9.25
C VAL A 89 28.53 14.25 -10.73
N LEU A 90 29.69 13.74 -11.12
CA LEU A 90 29.93 13.26 -12.48
C LEU A 90 29.01 12.07 -12.83
N ALA A 91 28.79 11.13 -11.91
CA ALA A 91 27.87 10.01 -12.13
C ALA A 91 26.44 10.47 -12.35
N LEU A 92 25.99 11.53 -11.67
CA LEU A 92 24.66 12.14 -11.90
C LEU A 92 24.55 12.69 -13.32
N ARG A 93 25.53 13.51 -13.74
CA ARG A 93 25.58 14.06 -15.09
C ARG A 93 25.63 12.95 -16.16
N ASP A 94 26.48 11.96 -15.96
CA ASP A 94 26.71 10.88 -16.92
C ASP A 94 25.59 9.85 -16.95
N SER A 95 24.62 9.90 -16.00
CA SER A 95 23.41 9.08 -16.02
C SER A 95 22.57 9.31 -17.29
N GLY A 96 22.65 10.52 -17.85
CA GLY A 96 21.86 10.94 -19.00
C GLY A 96 20.39 11.23 -18.66
N ALA A 97 20.04 11.30 -17.37
CA ALA A 97 18.70 11.71 -16.96
C ALA A 97 18.43 13.18 -17.31
N PRO A 98 17.27 13.52 -17.88
CA PRO A 98 16.93 14.90 -18.21
C PRO A 98 16.69 15.79 -16.98
N VAL A 99 16.45 15.17 -15.82
CA VAL A 99 16.25 15.82 -14.52
C VAL A 99 17.27 15.28 -13.52
N ILE A 100 17.88 16.16 -12.75
CA ILE A 100 18.74 15.79 -11.61
C ILE A 100 18.16 16.43 -10.36
N THR A 101 17.85 15.61 -9.36
CA THR A 101 17.37 16.07 -8.05
C THR A 101 18.49 15.95 -7.03
N LEU A 102 18.86 17.07 -6.43
CA LEU A 102 19.93 17.15 -5.44
C LEU A 102 19.33 17.28 -4.04
N VAL A 103 19.83 16.48 -3.09
CA VAL A 103 19.56 16.72 -1.67
C VAL A 103 20.55 17.75 -1.13
N ALA A 104 20.03 18.84 -0.56
CA ALA A 104 20.79 19.88 0.12
C ALA A 104 20.39 19.97 1.59
N LYS A 105 21.36 20.01 2.52
CA LYS A 105 21.10 20.15 3.96
C LYS A 105 20.63 21.57 4.27
N ALA A 106 19.40 21.71 4.76
CA ALA A 106 18.80 22.99 5.11
C ALA A 106 18.72 23.25 6.64
N ASP A 107 19.03 22.25 7.47
CA ASP A 107 19.15 22.40 8.92
C ASP A 107 20.62 22.62 9.31
N PRO A 108 20.96 23.75 9.97
CA PRO A 108 22.32 24.05 10.42
C PRO A 108 22.97 22.95 11.26
N ARG A 109 22.17 22.26 12.08
CA ARG A 109 22.65 21.15 12.93
C ARG A 109 23.19 20.00 12.11
N HIS A 110 22.53 19.66 11.00
CA HIS A 110 22.95 18.61 10.08
C HIS A 110 24.23 18.99 9.33
N VAL A 111 24.37 20.25 8.95
CA VAL A 111 25.59 20.74 8.29
C VAL A 111 26.82 20.57 9.20
N VAL A 112 26.70 21.01 10.45
CA VAL A 112 27.82 20.95 11.40
C VAL A 112 28.07 19.53 11.88
N SER A 113 27.01 18.77 12.26
CA SER A 113 27.16 17.48 12.94
C SER A 113 27.25 16.29 11.99
N ALA A 114 26.64 16.34 10.80
CA ALA A 114 26.62 15.22 9.85
C ALA A 114 27.56 15.44 8.66
N LEU A 115 27.60 16.66 8.08
CA LEU A 115 28.54 16.97 7.00
C LEU A 115 29.93 17.36 7.54
N HIS A 116 30.05 17.68 8.83
CA HIS A 116 31.31 18.14 9.46
C HIS A 116 31.94 19.33 8.75
N THR A 117 31.10 20.32 8.35
CA THR A 117 31.54 21.49 7.62
C THR A 117 30.88 22.76 8.13
N THR A 118 31.22 23.94 7.53
CA THR A 118 30.64 25.23 7.89
C THR A 118 29.36 25.51 7.10
N LEU A 119 28.54 26.43 7.58
CA LEU A 119 27.32 26.86 6.89
C LEU A 119 27.62 27.51 5.54
N GLU A 120 28.67 28.32 5.48
CA GLU A 120 29.14 28.99 4.26
C GLU A 120 29.62 27.96 3.22
N GLU A 121 30.33 26.94 3.67
CA GLU A 121 30.77 25.87 2.77
C GLU A 121 29.60 25.07 2.20
N ASN A 122 28.58 24.79 3.00
CA ASN A 122 27.38 24.10 2.48
C ASN A 122 26.64 24.96 1.44
N LEU A 123 26.52 26.27 1.64
CA LEU A 123 25.96 27.17 0.61
C LEU A 123 26.80 27.13 -0.68
N ARG A 124 28.15 27.16 -0.59
CA ARG A 124 29.05 27.01 -1.73
C ARG A 124 28.84 25.65 -2.44
N MET A 125 28.76 24.55 -1.68
CA MET A 125 28.52 23.22 -2.24
C MET A 125 27.22 23.18 -3.06
N VAL A 126 26.13 23.77 -2.54
CA VAL A 126 24.86 23.88 -3.25
C VAL A 126 24.99 24.68 -4.52
N ALA A 127 25.55 25.91 -4.43
CA ALA A 127 25.71 26.81 -5.57
C ALA A 127 26.55 26.20 -6.69
N ASP A 128 27.71 25.67 -6.34
CA ASP A 128 28.68 25.13 -7.31
C ASP A 128 28.09 23.87 -7.99
N THR A 129 27.45 22.98 -7.22
CA THR A 129 26.86 21.73 -7.77
C THR A 129 25.69 22.03 -8.69
N VAL A 130 24.76 22.90 -8.27
CA VAL A 130 23.62 23.30 -9.11
C VAL A 130 24.10 23.97 -10.39
N THR A 131 25.04 24.96 -10.28
CA THR A 131 25.58 25.66 -11.44
C THR A 131 26.31 24.73 -12.42
N PHE A 132 26.97 23.70 -11.91
CA PHE A 132 27.66 22.72 -12.75
C PHE A 132 26.69 21.87 -13.53
N LEU A 133 25.67 21.28 -12.84
CA LEU A 133 24.72 20.34 -13.44
C LEU A 133 23.65 21.03 -14.29
N ALA A 134 23.27 22.26 -13.98
CA ALA A 134 22.28 23.04 -14.74
C ALA A 134 22.71 23.36 -16.19
N ARG A 135 23.97 23.06 -16.55
CA ARG A 135 24.45 23.18 -17.94
C ARG A 135 23.95 22.08 -18.85
N ASP A 136 23.68 20.92 -18.27
CA ASP A 136 23.41 19.69 -19.02
C ASP A 136 22.00 19.10 -18.74
N ALA A 137 21.38 19.45 -17.59
CA ALA A 137 20.11 18.91 -17.15
C ALA A 137 19.26 19.96 -16.40
N GLU A 138 17.95 19.70 -16.27
CA GLU A 138 17.11 20.44 -15.33
C GLU A 138 17.47 20.02 -13.90
N VAL A 139 17.76 21.00 -13.02
CA VAL A 139 18.13 20.73 -11.63
C VAL A 139 16.99 21.09 -10.68
N MET A 140 16.59 20.14 -9.86
CA MET A 140 15.67 20.30 -8.74
C MET A 140 16.44 20.11 -7.42
N VAL A 141 16.01 20.79 -6.35
CA VAL A 141 16.71 20.71 -5.07
C VAL A 141 15.74 20.40 -3.94
N ASP A 142 15.92 19.22 -3.36
CA ASP A 142 15.27 18.78 -2.12
C ASP A 142 16.00 19.39 -0.93
N LEU A 143 15.31 20.27 -0.19
CA LEU A 143 15.83 20.98 0.96
C LEU A 143 15.57 20.12 2.22
N GLU A 144 16.49 19.21 2.50
CA GLU A 144 16.35 18.21 3.56
C GLU A 144 16.34 18.86 4.94
N HIS A 145 15.40 18.45 5.80
CA HIS A 145 15.12 19.01 7.12
C HIS A 145 14.79 20.51 7.10
N PHE A 146 14.15 21.00 6.05
CA PHE A 146 13.84 22.41 5.89
C PHE A 146 12.97 22.96 7.03
N PHE A 147 11.91 22.25 7.35
CA PHE A 147 10.97 22.66 8.43
C PHE A 147 11.62 22.59 9.80
N ASP A 148 12.46 21.58 10.05
CA ASP A 148 13.22 21.43 11.30
C ASP A 148 14.25 22.57 11.46
N GLY A 149 14.92 22.95 10.36
CA GLY A 149 15.84 24.07 10.29
C GLY A 149 15.18 25.38 10.70
N LEU A 150 13.98 25.67 10.18
CA LEU A 150 13.21 26.86 10.57
C LEU A 150 12.72 26.81 12.02
N ALA A 151 12.19 25.66 12.49
CA ALA A 151 11.66 25.52 13.86
C ALA A 151 12.72 25.62 14.95
N ALA A 152 13.93 25.11 14.70
CA ALA A 152 15.06 25.24 15.65
C ALA A 152 15.45 26.69 15.96
N GLU A 153 15.04 27.60 15.13
CA GLU A 153 15.37 29.01 15.11
C GLU A 153 14.28 29.85 15.80
N GLU A 154 13.02 29.52 15.62
CA GLU A 154 11.89 30.16 16.32
C GLU A 154 11.88 29.77 17.81
N GLY A 155 12.40 28.60 18.19
CA GLY A 155 12.49 28.10 19.56
C GLY A 155 13.52 28.83 20.46
N ALA A 156 14.37 29.70 19.90
CA ALA A 156 15.26 30.56 20.69
C ALA A 156 14.49 31.67 21.45
N GLY A 157 13.17 31.81 21.28
CA GLY A 157 12.33 32.83 21.91
C GLY A 157 10.91 32.44 22.28
N GLY A 158 10.45 31.18 22.07
CA GLY A 158 9.08 30.73 22.36
C GLY A 158 9.00 29.37 23.06
N PRO A 159 7.86 28.99 23.67
CA PRO A 159 7.75 27.70 24.34
C PRO A 159 7.82 26.56 23.34
N SER A 160 8.92 25.81 23.38
CA SER A 160 9.12 24.58 22.63
C SER A 160 8.03 23.54 22.98
N VAL A 161 7.17 23.21 22.04
CA VAL A 161 6.29 22.04 22.11
C VAL A 161 7.03 20.82 21.54
N THR A 162 8.25 20.60 22.00
CA THR A 162 8.94 19.32 21.85
C THR A 162 9.06 18.71 23.24
N GLY A 163 7.94 18.18 23.74
CA GLY A 163 7.96 17.29 24.88
C GLY A 163 8.70 16.02 24.49
N ARG A 164 9.99 15.94 24.79
CA ARG A 164 10.66 14.67 24.95
C ARG A 164 9.95 13.94 26.09
N VAL A 165 9.10 12.98 25.74
CA VAL A 165 8.59 12.02 26.73
C VAL A 165 9.73 11.03 26.97
N ASP A 166 10.59 11.35 27.95
CA ASP A 166 11.51 10.37 28.48
C ASP A 166 10.67 9.32 29.23
N GLY A 167 10.48 8.18 28.56
CA GLY A 167 9.95 7.00 29.22
C GLY A 167 10.94 6.49 30.23
N LEU A 168 10.75 6.88 31.47
CA LEU A 168 11.23 6.36 32.73
C LEU A 168 11.65 7.53 33.64
N GLY A 169 10.78 7.91 34.57
CA GLY A 169 11.00 8.95 35.55
C GLY A 169 12.29 8.78 36.34
N ARG A 170 13.27 9.61 36.05
CA ARG A 170 14.37 9.96 36.96
C ARG A 170 14.82 11.38 36.63
N THR A 171 14.51 12.28 37.55
CA THR A 171 15.11 13.60 37.63
C THR A 171 16.49 13.49 38.30
N GLY A 172 17.53 13.87 37.55
CA GLY A 172 18.87 14.07 38.10
C GLY A 172 19.57 15.20 37.34
N PRO A 173 20.19 16.18 38.04
CA PRO A 173 20.89 17.27 37.39
C PRO A 173 22.24 16.79 36.87
N THR A 174 22.56 17.09 35.59
CA THR A 174 23.91 16.95 35.05
C THR A 174 24.49 18.34 34.83
N ASP A 175 25.26 18.79 35.80
CA ASP A 175 26.19 19.89 35.65
C ASP A 175 27.44 19.40 34.88
N GLY A 176 27.72 20.00 33.71
CA GLY A 176 28.99 19.87 33.04
C GLY A 176 29.10 20.96 31.97
N PRO A 177 30.12 21.83 32.00
CA PRO A 177 30.24 22.90 31.04
C PRO A 177 30.75 22.33 29.70
N VAL A 178 29.90 22.38 28.67
CA VAL A 178 30.34 22.20 27.27
C VAL A 178 30.97 23.52 26.82
N GLY A 179 32.26 23.48 26.50
CA GLY A 179 33.00 24.60 26.04
C GLY A 179 32.44 25.18 24.73
N THR A 180 31.96 26.41 24.78
CA THR A 180 31.55 27.19 23.63
C THR A 180 32.81 27.72 22.91
N GLY A 181 33.28 26.94 21.92
CA GLY A 181 34.15 27.49 20.90
C GLY A 181 33.32 28.38 19.97
N SER A 182 33.45 29.68 20.06
CA SER A 182 32.84 30.64 19.15
C SER A 182 33.42 30.50 17.75
N VAL A 183 32.78 29.76 16.86
CA VAL A 183 33.00 29.87 15.42
C VAL A 183 32.13 31.05 14.96
N GLY A 184 32.74 32.10 14.45
CA GLY A 184 32.06 33.30 14.02
C GLY A 184 31.13 33.03 12.85
N ALA A 185 29.85 32.87 13.15
CA ALA A 185 28.78 32.82 12.16
C ALA A 185 28.27 34.25 11.96
N THR A 186 28.37 34.75 10.73
CA THR A 186 27.91 36.10 10.33
C THR A 186 26.49 36.10 9.79
N VAL A 187 25.80 34.95 9.70
CA VAL A 187 24.38 34.83 9.26
C VAL A 187 23.54 34.44 10.46
N PRO A 188 22.49 35.21 10.79
CA PRO A 188 21.52 34.80 11.82
C PRO A 188 20.87 33.46 11.47
N ALA A 189 20.85 32.53 12.42
CA ALA A 189 20.34 31.20 12.21
C ALA A 189 18.89 31.11 11.64
N PRO A 190 17.90 32.00 12.00
CA PRO A 190 16.54 32.00 11.44
C PRO A 190 16.43 32.09 9.93
N GLU A 191 17.48 32.42 9.25
CA GLU A 191 17.48 32.62 7.81
C GLU A 191 18.24 31.55 7.03
N TYR A 192 18.87 30.58 7.72
CA TYR A 192 19.77 29.64 7.04
C TYR A 192 19.05 28.70 6.06
N ALA A 193 17.93 28.09 6.47
CA ALA A 193 17.16 27.24 5.56
C ALA A 193 16.66 28.02 4.33
N LEU A 194 16.24 29.28 4.52
CA LEU A 194 15.88 30.18 3.44
C LEU A 194 17.09 30.60 2.60
N ALA A 195 18.25 30.77 3.21
CA ALA A 195 19.51 31.07 2.48
C ALA A 195 19.89 29.90 1.56
N VAL A 196 19.82 28.65 2.02
CA VAL A 196 20.06 27.45 1.19
C VAL A 196 19.10 27.41 -0.01
N LEU A 197 17.81 27.69 0.23
CA LEU A 197 16.80 27.77 -0.82
C LEU A 197 17.14 28.83 -1.86
N LEU A 198 17.43 30.05 -1.43
CA LEU A 198 17.77 31.16 -2.34
C LEU A 198 19.06 30.88 -3.10
N GLU A 199 20.06 30.29 -2.46
CA GLU A 199 21.32 29.95 -3.11
C GLU A 199 21.11 28.90 -4.21
N ALA A 200 20.30 27.87 -3.97
CA ALA A 200 19.91 26.89 -4.97
C ALA A 200 19.24 27.55 -6.20
N VAL A 201 18.30 28.47 -5.96
CA VAL A 201 17.58 29.17 -7.02
C VAL A 201 18.50 30.10 -7.80
N ARG A 202 19.34 30.86 -7.12
CA ARG A 202 20.34 31.77 -7.75
C ARG A 202 21.34 31.00 -8.62
N ALA A 203 21.67 29.78 -8.22
CA ALA A 203 22.54 28.87 -8.95
C ALA A 203 21.89 28.23 -10.19
N GLY A 204 20.55 28.33 -10.34
CA GLY A 204 19.81 27.86 -11.51
C GLY A 204 18.87 26.66 -11.26
N ALA A 205 18.52 26.35 -10.03
CA ALA A 205 17.50 25.34 -9.76
C ALA A 205 16.14 25.78 -10.32
N SER A 206 15.47 24.89 -11.06
CA SER A 206 14.13 25.12 -11.63
C SER A 206 13.00 24.91 -10.61
N THR A 207 13.27 24.03 -9.65
CA THR A 207 12.33 23.64 -8.60
C THR A 207 13.06 23.52 -7.28
N VAL A 208 12.44 24.03 -6.21
CA VAL A 208 12.92 23.86 -4.83
C VAL A 208 11.84 23.21 -4.00
N ILE A 209 12.22 22.22 -3.20
CA ILE A 209 11.31 21.33 -2.50
C ILE A 209 11.64 21.34 -1.01
N PRO A 210 10.95 22.13 -0.17
CA PRO A 210 11.00 21.99 1.28
C PRO A 210 10.60 20.58 1.70
N CYS A 211 11.45 19.87 2.46
CA CYS A 211 11.20 18.51 2.91
C CYS A 211 10.84 18.46 4.40
N ASP A 212 9.69 17.89 4.73
CA ASP A 212 9.33 17.45 6.08
C ASP A 212 9.96 16.05 6.30
N THR A 213 11.27 16.03 6.42
CA THR A 213 12.10 14.81 6.43
C THR A 213 11.81 13.90 7.62
N ASN A 214 11.49 14.50 8.78
CA ASN A 214 11.13 13.75 9.98
C ASN A 214 9.63 13.43 10.05
N GLY A 215 8.81 13.94 9.12
CA GLY A 215 7.36 13.74 9.12
C GLY A 215 6.67 14.27 10.39
N GLY A 216 7.30 15.23 11.07
CA GLY A 216 6.89 15.72 12.38
C GLY A 216 5.96 16.92 12.34
N ASN A 217 5.77 17.55 11.19
CA ASN A 217 4.98 18.76 11.07
C ASN A 217 3.50 18.49 10.85
N LEU A 218 2.68 19.47 11.21
CA LEU A 218 1.23 19.45 11.02
C LEU A 218 0.83 20.37 9.86
N PRO A 219 -0.37 20.20 9.27
CA PRO A 219 -0.81 20.91 8.08
C PRO A 219 -0.71 22.44 8.16
N ASP A 220 -1.04 23.02 9.32
CA ASP A 220 -1.00 24.48 9.50
C ASP A 220 0.44 25.03 9.42
N THR A 221 1.41 24.34 10.02
CA THR A 221 2.84 24.70 9.93
C THR A 221 3.32 24.62 8.48
N ILE A 222 3.00 23.53 7.81
CA ILE A 222 3.35 23.34 6.39
C ILE A 222 2.78 24.46 5.52
N ALA A 223 1.49 24.79 5.69
CA ALA A 223 0.84 25.86 4.93
C ALA A 223 1.49 27.21 5.18
N GLN A 224 1.73 27.58 6.45
CA GLN A 224 2.33 28.87 6.82
C GLN A 224 3.75 29.03 6.22
N VAL A 225 4.58 27.98 6.36
CA VAL A 225 5.95 27.99 5.80
C VAL A 225 5.90 28.07 4.27
N THR A 226 5.00 27.32 3.63
CA THR A 226 4.84 27.34 2.17
C THR A 226 4.46 28.73 1.66
N VAL A 227 3.51 29.41 2.31
CA VAL A 227 3.15 30.82 2.00
C VAL A 227 4.36 31.74 2.14
N ARG A 228 5.12 31.62 3.25
CA ARG A 228 6.34 32.41 3.49
C ARG A 228 7.39 32.22 2.40
N VAL A 229 7.64 30.96 2.03
CA VAL A 229 8.61 30.61 0.97
C VAL A 229 8.16 31.17 -0.38
N ARG A 230 6.87 31.03 -0.73
CA ARG A 230 6.34 31.59 -1.99
C ARG A 230 6.50 33.10 -2.05
N ALA A 231 6.14 33.79 -0.97
CA ALA A 231 6.28 35.24 -0.87
C ALA A 231 7.75 35.69 -0.98
N LEU A 232 8.68 34.95 -0.39
CA LEU A 232 10.12 35.20 -0.49
C LEU A 232 10.61 35.06 -1.94
N LEU A 233 10.24 33.98 -2.61
CA LEU A 233 10.63 33.73 -4.01
C LEU A 233 10.10 34.85 -4.93
N ASP A 234 8.86 35.29 -4.71
CA ASP A 234 8.25 36.39 -5.48
C ASP A 234 8.96 37.71 -5.24
N ALA A 235 9.29 38.03 -3.98
CA ALA A 235 9.99 39.27 -3.60
C ALA A 235 11.43 39.33 -4.16
N GLU A 236 12.12 38.20 -4.23
CA GLU A 236 13.48 38.08 -4.79
C GLU A 236 13.48 37.96 -6.34
N GLY A 237 12.33 38.02 -7.00
CA GLY A 237 12.19 37.94 -8.46
C GLY A 237 12.20 36.54 -9.05
N PHE A 238 12.07 35.49 -8.20
CA PHE A 238 12.07 34.10 -8.59
C PHE A 238 10.63 33.50 -8.64
N GLY A 239 9.63 34.31 -8.93
CA GLY A 239 8.23 33.88 -9.06
C GLY A 239 7.99 32.75 -10.08
N HIS A 240 8.89 32.59 -11.04
CA HIS A 240 8.85 31.54 -12.06
C HIS A 240 9.35 30.16 -11.55
N VAL A 241 10.09 30.11 -10.44
CA VAL A 241 10.61 28.87 -9.87
C VAL A 241 9.46 28.07 -9.28
N VAL A 242 9.42 26.77 -9.58
CA VAL A 242 8.40 25.87 -9.05
C VAL A 242 8.70 25.58 -7.58
N LEU A 243 7.69 25.74 -6.73
CA LEU A 243 7.75 25.34 -5.34
C LEU A 243 7.12 23.95 -5.22
N GLY A 244 7.88 22.97 -4.75
CA GLY A 244 7.45 21.63 -4.47
C GLY A 244 7.23 21.38 -2.99
N ILE A 245 6.81 20.16 -2.65
CA ILE A 245 6.68 19.66 -1.28
C ILE A 245 6.99 18.16 -1.21
N HIS A 246 7.75 17.76 -0.19
CA HIS A 246 8.03 16.37 0.15
C HIS A 246 7.74 16.13 1.62
N CYS A 247 6.86 15.15 1.95
CA CYS A 247 6.46 14.89 3.33
C CYS A 247 6.58 13.40 3.65
N HIS A 248 7.24 13.09 4.79
CA HIS A 248 7.16 11.78 5.45
C HIS A 248 5.93 11.68 6.36
N ASN A 249 5.55 10.45 6.73
CA ASN A 249 4.24 10.14 7.33
C ASN A 249 4.30 9.80 8.83
N ASP A 250 5.33 10.23 9.55
CA ASP A 250 5.56 9.83 10.94
C ASP A 250 4.45 10.29 11.91
N THR A 251 3.82 11.43 11.63
CA THR A 251 2.63 11.89 12.36
C THR A 251 1.31 11.39 11.77
N GLY A 252 1.34 10.60 10.68
CA GLY A 252 0.14 10.21 9.94
C GLY A 252 -0.46 11.34 9.10
N CYS A 253 0.25 12.44 8.91
CA CYS A 253 -0.26 13.66 8.27
C CYS A 253 0.32 13.92 6.86
N ALA A 254 1.16 13.06 6.31
CA ALA A 254 1.88 13.36 5.06
C ALA A 254 0.96 13.78 3.90
N VAL A 255 -0.15 13.09 3.67
CA VAL A 255 -1.14 13.47 2.65
C VAL A 255 -1.76 14.84 2.98
N ALA A 256 -2.18 15.06 4.22
CA ALA A 256 -2.79 16.33 4.63
C ALA A 256 -1.79 17.48 4.52
N ASN A 257 -0.54 17.27 4.90
CA ASN A 257 0.58 18.21 4.77
C ASN A 257 0.81 18.58 3.30
N THR A 258 0.85 17.58 2.42
CA THR A 258 1.01 17.78 0.97
C THR A 258 -0.13 18.62 0.38
N LEU A 259 -1.39 18.32 0.73
CA LEU A 259 -2.55 19.09 0.27
C LEU A 259 -2.54 20.52 0.82
N ALA A 260 -2.13 20.71 2.08
CA ALA A 260 -1.99 22.02 2.69
C ALA A 260 -0.94 22.89 1.97
N ALA A 261 0.20 22.29 1.61
CA ALA A 261 1.23 22.97 0.81
C ALA A 261 0.73 23.37 -0.57
N VAL A 262 -0.02 22.51 -1.27
CA VAL A 262 -0.60 22.84 -2.58
C VAL A 262 -1.60 23.98 -2.44
N GLY A 263 -2.48 23.96 -1.44
CA GLY A 263 -3.38 25.06 -1.11
C GLY A 263 -2.65 26.38 -0.83
N ALA A 264 -1.46 26.32 -0.25
CA ALA A 264 -0.59 27.45 0.08
C ALA A 264 0.33 27.92 -1.07
N GLY A 265 0.33 27.23 -2.22
CA GLY A 265 1.07 27.70 -3.40
C GLY A 265 2.11 26.74 -3.96
N ALA A 266 2.33 25.56 -3.38
CA ALA A 266 3.13 24.51 -4.00
C ALA A 266 2.46 24.02 -5.30
N ARG A 267 3.30 23.64 -6.28
CA ARG A 267 2.85 23.19 -7.61
C ARG A 267 3.51 21.90 -8.08
N GLN A 268 4.41 21.33 -7.28
CA GLN A 268 4.91 19.98 -7.43
C GLN A 268 4.72 19.19 -6.15
N VAL A 269 4.27 17.96 -6.26
CA VAL A 269 4.05 17.04 -5.14
C VAL A 269 4.95 15.84 -5.30
N GLN A 270 5.81 15.60 -4.32
CA GLN A 270 6.59 14.37 -4.20
C GLN A 270 5.91 13.37 -3.28
N GLY A 271 6.03 12.09 -3.60
CA GLY A 271 5.52 11.00 -2.80
C GLY A 271 5.78 9.64 -3.45
N THR A 272 5.25 8.60 -2.85
CA THR A 272 5.41 7.23 -3.33
C THR A 272 4.08 6.55 -3.54
N VAL A 273 4.02 5.63 -4.51
CA VAL A 273 2.85 4.75 -4.66
C VAL A 273 2.64 3.99 -3.34
N ASN A 274 1.40 3.91 -2.89
CA ASN A 274 0.99 3.26 -1.64
C ASN A 274 1.66 3.80 -0.37
N GLY A 275 2.36 4.94 -0.45
CA GLY A 275 3.04 5.54 0.69
C GLY A 275 4.29 4.79 1.15
N TYR A 276 4.91 3.99 0.29
CA TYR A 276 6.14 3.26 0.63
C TYR A 276 7.26 4.20 1.08
N GLY A 277 8.18 3.70 1.92
CA GLY A 277 9.35 4.45 2.41
C GLY A 277 9.79 4.03 3.79
N GLU A 278 10.88 4.63 4.27
CA GLU A 278 11.41 4.37 5.60
C GLU A 278 10.40 4.71 6.71
N ARG A 279 10.54 4.06 7.86
CA ARG A 279 9.73 4.27 9.08
C ARG A 279 8.23 4.04 8.80
N THR A 280 7.43 5.13 8.73
CA THR A 280 5.99 5.08 8.44
C THR A 280 5.64 5.43 6.99
N GLY A 281 6.66 5.62 6.16
CA GLY A 281 6.54 5.89 4.74
C GLY A 281 6.46 7.37 4.37
N ASN A 282 6.17 7.60 3.10
CA ASN A 282 6.00 8.90 2.47
C ASN A 282 4.52 9.28 2.30
N ALA A 283 4.26 10.48 1.79
CA ALA A 283 2.94 10.83 1.30
C ALA A 283 2.48 9.81 0.24
N ASN A 284 1.31 9.16 0.45
CA ASN A 284 0.74 8.24 -0.52
C ASN A 284 0.33 9.02 -1.77
N LEU A 285 1.09 8.86 -2.86
CA LEU A 285 0.95 9.64 -4.09
C LEU A 285 -0.41 9.41 -4.76
N LEU A 286 -0.93 8.19 -4.72
CA LEU A 286 -2.24 7.87 -5.30
C LEU A 286 -3.38 8.56 -4.53
N THR A 287 -3.27 8.62 -3.19
CA THR A 287 -4.23 9.36 -2.35
C THR A 287 -4.11 10.88 -2.58
N CYS A 288 -2.89 11.43 -2.71
CA CYS A 288 -2.68 12.82 -3.05
C CYS A 288 -3.31 13.16 -4.40
N LEU A 289 -3.02 12.36 -5.43
CA LEU A 289 -3.55 12.50 -6.78
C LEU A 289 -5.09 12.51 -6.79
N ALA A 290 -5.72 11.52 -6.15
CA ALA A 290 -7.19 11.47 -6.08
C ALA A 290 -7.78 12.70 -5.40
N ASN A 291 -7.21 13.16 -4.29
CA ASN A 291 -7.66 14.37 -3.61
C ASN A 291 -7.49 15.63 -4.48
N LEU A 292 -6.32 15.80 -5.09
CA LEU A 292 -6.02 16.97 -5.91
C LEU A 292 -6.95 17.06 -7.12
N GLN A 293 -7.13 15.96 -7.86
CA GLN A 293 -7.90 15.98 -9.10
C GLN A 293 -9.40 15.86 -8.85
N VAL A 294 -9.84 14.87 -8.04
CA VAL A 294 -11.27 14.58 -7.87
C VAL A 294 -11.95 15.53 -6.88
N LYS A 295 -11.25 15.96 -5.80
CA LYS A 295 -11.85 16.80 -4.75
C LYS A 295 -11.55 18.29 -4.93
N LEU A 296 -10.34 18.61 -5.35
CA LEU A 296 -9.88 20.02 -5.40
C LEU A 296 -9.88 20.59 -6.83
N GLY A 297 -10.09 19.76 -7.86
CA GLY A 297 -10.23 20.20 -9.25
C GLY A 297 -8.93 20.72 -9.87
N TYR A 298 -7.76 20.31 -9.38
CA TYR A 298 -6.50 20.54 -10.06
C TYR A 298 -6.36 19.64 -11.28
N GLU A 299 -5.58 20.06 -12.26
CA GLU A 299 -5.14 19.23 -13.34
C GLU A 299 -3.84 18.53 -12.91
N VAL A 300 -3.83 17.19 -12.83
CA VAL A 300 -2.69 16.42 -12.33
C VAL A 300 -2.25 15.40 -13.36
N VAL A 301 -3.08 14.41 -13.68
CA VAL A 301 -2.85 13.40 -14.71
C VAL A 301 -3.98 13.45 -15.76
N PRO A 302 -3.82 12.81 -16.94
CA PRO A 302 -4.91 12.67 -17.90
C PRO A 302 -6.17 12.09 -17.21
N GLU A 303 -7.34 12.63 -17.54
CA GLU A 303 -8.61 12.21 -16.91
C GLU A 303 -8.86 10.69 -17.05
N SER A 304 -8.44 10.11 -18.18
CA SER A 304 -8.52 8.66 -18.43
C SER A 304 -7.66 7.82 -17.48
N SER A 305 -6.67 8.41 -16.83
CA SER A 305 -5.75 7.71 -15.93
C SER A 305 -6.29 7.52 -14.51
N ILE A 306 -7.22 8.38 -14.07
CA ILE A 306 -7.80 8.30 -12.72
C ILE A 306 -8.46 6.94 -12.45
N GLY A 307 -9.17 6.40 -13.43
CA GLY A 307 -9.80 5.07 -13.33
C GLY A 307 -8.83 3.89 -13.19
N ARG A 308 -7.52 4.14 -13.23
CA ARG A 308 -6.48 3.09 -13.10
C ARG A 308 -5.84 3.04 -11.72
N LEU A 309 -6.19 3.94 -10.79
CA LEU A 309 -5.51 4.07 -9.50
C LEU A 309 -5.50 2.75 -8.70
N SER A 310 -6.63 2.05 -8.60
CA SER A 310 -6.70 0.76 -7.90
C SER A 310 -5.83 -0.32 -8.55
N THR A 311 -5.76 -0.33 -9.89
CA THR A 311 -4.89 -1.25 -10.64
C THR A 311 -3.42 -0.95 -10.40
N VAL A 312 -3.03 0.33 -10.44
CA VAL A 312 -1.64 0.76 -10.17
C VAL A 312 -1.22 0.38 -8.76
N SER A 313 -2.05 0.65 -7.75
CA SER A 313 -1.79 0.24 -6.37
C SER A 313 -1.52 -1.26 -6.24
N SER A 314 -2.35 -2.09 -6.89
CA SER A 314 -2.21 -3.55 -6.86
C SER A 314 -0.94 -4.03 -7.58
N LEU A 315 -0.64 -3.49 -8.76
CA LEU A 315 0.56 -3.83 -9.52
C LEU A 315 1.84 -3.51 -8.74
N PHE A 316 1.89 -2.36 -8.05
CA PHE A 316 3.03 -2.03 -7.20
C PHE A 316 3.15 -2.97 -6.00
N SER A 317 2.03 -3.37 -5.37
CA SER A 317 2.05 -4.36 -4.30
C SER A 317 2.63 -5.70 -4.75
N GLU A 318 2.33 -6.12 -5.98
CA GLU A 318 2.91 -7.33 -6.60
C GLU A 318 4.40 -7.14 -6.89
N LEU A 319 4.79 -6.01 -7.50
CA LEU A 319 6.20 -5.72 -7.81
C LEU A 319 7.11 -5.70 -6.58
N VAL A 320 6.63 -5.13 -5.47
CA VAL A 320 7.40 -5.07 -4.22
C VAL A 320 7.21 -6.30 -3.33
N ASN A 321 6.34 -7.24 -3.73
CA ASN A 321 5.98 -8.44 -2.96
C ASN A 321 5.47 -8.14 -1.54
N ILE A 322 4.67 -7.09 -1.39
CA ILE A 322 4.00 -6.71 -0.13
C ILE A 322 2.50 -6.80 -0.34
N ALA A 323 1.80 -7.48 0.59
CA ALA A 323 0.35 -7.59 0.51
C ALA A 323 -0.32 -6.21 0.50
N PRO A 324 -1.31 -5.96 -0.40
CA PRO A 324 -2.01 -4.69 -0.47
C PRO A 324 -2.68 -4.34 0.87
N PHE A 325 -2.58 -3.08 1.28
CA PHE A 325 -3.34 -2.61 2.44
C PHE A 325 -4.80 -2.39 2.05
N THR A 326 -5.67 -3.26 2.54
CA THR A 326 -7.08 -3.31 2.12
C THR A 326 -7.88 -2.05 2.43
N ARG A 327 -7.42 -1.22 3.37
CA ARG A 327 -8.08 0.03 3.81
C ARG A 327 -7.42 1.29 3.25
N ASP A 328 -6.53 1.17 2.28
CA ASP A 328 -5.94 2.35 1.63
C ASP A 328 -7.04 3.23 1.06
N PRO A 329 -7.01 4.55 1.33
CA PRO A 329 -8.00 5.46 0.77
C PRO A 329 -8.07 5.35 -0.76
N TYR A 330 -9.27 5.38 -1.31
CA TYR A 330 -9.61 5.26 -2.74
C TYR A 330 -9.31 3.90 -3.36
N VAL A 331 -8.15 3.29 -3.13
CA VAL A 331 -7.65 2.14 -3.90
C VAL A 331 -7.80 0.81 -3.19
N GLY A 332 -7.86 0.80 -1.87
CA GLY A 332 -7.97 -0.42 -1.07
C GLY A 332 -9.29 -1.14 -1.31
N GLN A 333 -9.27 -2.47 -1.26
CA GLN A 333 -10.45 -3.32 -1.47
C GLN A 333 -11.61 -3.00 -0.52
N SER A 334 -11.32 -2.45 0.67
CA SER A 334 -12.31 -2.08 1.68
C SER A 334 -12.64 -0.57 1.69
N ALA A 335 -12.03 0.24 0.80
CA ALA A 335 -12.22 1.69 0.80
C ALA A 335 -13.69 2.11 0.61
N PHE A 336 -14.48 1.30 -0.12
CA PHE A 336 -15.91 1.51 -0.36
C PHE A 336 -16.75 0.30 0.10
N ALA A 337 -16.32 -0.35 1.19
CA ALA A 337 -17.03 -1.47 1.77
C ALA A 337 -17.96 -1.01 2.91
N HIS A 338 -19.20 -1.47 2.89
CA HIS A 338 -20.22 -1.14 3.88
C HIS A 338 -20.71 -2.41 4.59
N LYS A 339 -20.78 -2.37 5.94
CA LYS A 339 -21.17 -3.49 6.79
C LYS A 339 -22.49 -3.25 7.53
N ALA A 340 -22.77 -2.02 7.94
CA ALA A 340 -23.92 -1.70 8.77
C ALA A 340 -25.23 -1.70 7.98
N GLY A 341 -26.28 -2.33 8.55
CA GLY A 341 -27.60 -2.41 7.91
C GLY A 341 -28.29 -1.05 7.68
N LEU A 342 -28.00 -0.04 8.51
CA LEU A 342 -28.51 1.32 8.31
C LEU A 342 -27.89 1.95 7.05
N HIS A 343 -26.56 1.79 6.85
CA HIS A 343 -25.87 2.24 5.64
C HIS A 343 -26.44 1.54 4.39
N ALA A 344 -26.63 0.22 4.45
CA ALA A 344 -27.21 -0.55 3.35
C ALA A 344 -28.62 -0.06 2.96
N SER A 345 -29.43 0.31 3.94
CA SER A 345 -30.78 0.84 3.70
C SER A 345 -30.77 2.18 2.96
N ALA A 346 -29.83 3.07 3.29
CA ALA A 346 -29.68 4.35 2.63
C ALA A 346 -29.05 4.23 1.23
N ILE A 347 -27.97 3.43 1.11
CA ILE A 347 -27.27 3.15 -0.17
C ILE A 347 -28.22 2.53 -1.20
N ARG A 348 -29.18 1.72 -0.75
CA ARG A 348 -30.21 1.15 -1.64
C ARG A 348 -31.09 2.21 -2.29
N VAL A 349 -31.31 3.32 -1.60
CA VAL A 349 -32.10 4.47 -2.10
C VAL A 349 -31.23 5.37 -2.97
N ASP A 350 -30.06 5.73 -2.44
CA ASP A 350 -29.07 6.58 -3.13
C ASP A 350 -27.66 6.26 -2.59
N PRO A 351 -26.76 5.73 -3.43
CA PRO A 351 -25.38 5.43 -3.03
C PRO A 351 -24.62 6.64 -2.48
N ASP A 352 -24.88 7.85 -2.99
CA ASP A 352 -24.17 9.08 -2.61
C ASP A 352 -24.41 9.49 -1.15
N LEU A 353 -25.43 8.90 -0.49
CA LEU A 353 -25.68 9.16 0.94
C LEU A 353 -24.57 8.66 1.86
N TYR A 354 -23.75 7.68 1.41
CA TYR A 354 -22.67 7.09 2.21
C TYR A 354 -21.35 6.90 1.44
N GLN A 355 -21.26 7.45 0.24
CA GLN A 355 -20.04 7.44 -0.55
C GLN A 355 -19.59 8.88 -0.80
N HIS A 356 -18.30 9.14 -0.64
CA HIS A 356 -17.77 10.48 -0.86
C HIS A 356 -17.46 10.77 -2.33
N ILE A 357 -17.41 9.74 -3.17
CA ILE A 357 -17.29 9.74 -4.64
C ILE A 357 -17.90 8.46 -5.20
N ASP A 358 -18.15 8.42 -6.51
CA ASP A 358 -18.36 7.15 -7.22
C ASP A 358 -17.04 6.35 -7.24
N PRO A 359 -17.00 5.12 -6.66
CA PRO A 359 -15.80 4.29 -6.66
C PRO A 359 -15.22 3.99 -8.05
N ALA A 360 -16.07 3.94 -9.08
CA ALA A 360 -15.65 3.67 -10.45
C ALA A 360 -14.70 4.75 -10.98
N LEU A 361 -14.78 5.98 -10.47
CA LEU A 361 -13.87 7.07 -10.86
C LEU A 361 -12.40 6.74 -10.60
N VAL A 362 -12.11 5.93 -9.59
CA VAL A 362 -10.74 5.54 -9.19
C VAL A 362 -10.44 4.06 -9.51
N GLY A 363 -11.28 3.42 -10.31
CA GLY A 363 -11.15 2.02 -10.69
C GLY A 363 -11.44 1.03 -9.56
N ASN A 364 -12.22 1.45 -8.57
CA ASN A 364 -12.66 0.61 -7.44
C ASN A 364 -14.16 0.31 -7.57
N GLY A 365 -14.70 -0.45 -6.63
CA GLY A 365 -16.11 -0.82 -6.58
C GLY A 365 -16.67 -0.77 -5.15
N MET A 366 -17.98 -0.50 -5.06
CA MET A 366 -18.70 -0.66 -3.81
C MET A 366 -18.83 -2.14 -3.47
N ARG A 367 -18.64 -2.49 -2.19
CA ARG A 367 -18.86 -3.84 -1.67
C ARG A 367 -19.81 -3.80 -0.48
N MET A 368 -20.79 -4.72 -0.49
CA MET A 368 -21.65 -4.94 0.67
C MET A 368 -21.14 -6.14 1.46
N LEU A 369 -20.76 -5.90 2.71
CA LEU A 369 -20.33 -6.95 3.63
C LEU A 369 -21.53 -7.49 4.40
N VAL A 370 -21.63 -8.81 4.52
CA VAL A 370 -22.67 -9.47 5.26
C VAL A 370 -22.13 -9.89 6.64
N SER A 371 -22.90 -9.62 7.71
CA SER A 371 -22.54 -9.96 9.11
C SER A 371 -23.80 -9.98 9.99
N GLU A 372 -23.62 -10.20 11.30
CA GLU A 372 -24.70 -10.08 12.29
C GLU A 372 -25.40 -8.71 12.28
N MET A 373 -24.72 -7.68 11.76
CA MET A 373 -25.31 -6.34 11.58
C MET A 373 -26.16 -6.23 10.31
N ALA A 374 -26.17 -7.27 9.47
CA ALA A 374 -26.93 -7.27 8.23
C ALA A 374 -28.43 -7.29 8.51
N GLY A 375 -29.14 -6.41 7.81
CA GLY A 375 -30.59 -6.42 7.70
C GLY A 375 -31.03 -6.91 6.31
N ARG A 376 -32.33 -6.89 6.06
CA ARG A 376 -32.91 -7.23 4.75
C ARG A 376 -32.22 -6.49 3.59
N ALA A 377 -31.99 -5.17 3.73
CA ALA A 377 -31.36 -4.37 2.69
C ALA A 377 -29.93 -4.81 2.36
N SER A 378 -29.12 -5.20 3.37
CA SER A 378 -27.76 -5.72 3.16
C SER A 378 -27.79 -7.01 2.34
N ILE A 379 -28.71 -7.93 2.67
CA ILE A 379 -28.88 -9.19 1.94
C ILE A 379 -29.33 -8.93 0.49
N GLU A 380 -30.30 -8.03 0.26
CA GLU A 380 -30.77 -7.67 -1.09
C GLU A 380 -29.66 -7.06 -1.96
N LEU A 381 -28.85 -6.16 -1.38
CA LEU A 381 -27.71 -5.56 -2.07
C LEU A 381 -26.62 -6.58 -2.41
N LYS A 382 -26.29 -7.45 -1.43
CA LYS A 382 -25.27 -8.49 -1.63
C LYS A 382 -25.73 -9.54 -2.65
N ALA A 383 -26.99 -9.95 -2.61
CA ALA A 383 -27.55 -10.87 -3.60
C ALA A 383 -27.47 -10.28 -5.02
N ARG A 384 -27.78 -8.97 -5.17
CA ARG A 384 -27.63 -8.27 -6.46
C ARG A 384 -26.18 -8.19 -6.93
N GLU A 385 -25.23 -7.92 -6.02
CA GLU A 385 -23.78 -7.95 -6.30
C GLU A 385 -23.36 -9.33 -6.84
N LEU A 386 -23.91 -10.41 -6.28
CA LEU A 386 -23.68 -11.80 -6.68
C LEU A 386 -24.51 -12.24 -7.91
N GLY A 387 -25.27 -11.33 -8.53
CA GLY A 387 -26.12 -11.64 -9.68
C GLY A 387 -27.35 -12.49 -9.36
N VAL A 388 -27.78 -12.52 -8.08
CA VAL A 388 -28.93 -13.28 -7.61
C VAL A 388 -30.14 -12.36 -7.42
N ASP A 389 -31.23 -12.63 -8.15
CA ASP A 389 -32.48 -11.86 -8.03
C ASP A 389 -33.38 -12.43 -6.92
N LEU A 390 -33.72 -11.59 -5.94
CA LEU A 390 -34.65 -11.92 -4.86
C LEU A 390 -36.06 -11.32 -5.03
N SER A 391 -36.32 -10.58 -6.10
CA SER A 391 -37.57 -9.82 -6.29
C SER A 391 -38.84 -10.70 -6.31
N GLY A 392 -38.74 -11.94 -6.77
CA GLY A 392 -39.83 -12.90 -6.81
C GLY A 392 -40.07 -13.72 -5.52
N ARG A 393 -39.28 -13.47 -4.44
CA ARG A 393 -39.31 -14.30 -3.22
C ARG A 393 -39.38 -13.42 -1.95
N PRO A 394 -40.56 -12.87 -1.63
CA PRO A 394 -40.72 -12.04 -0.44
C PRO A 394 -40.44 -12.87 0.83
N GLY A 395 -39.70 -12.29 1.77
CA GLY A 395 -39.33 -12.90 3.06
C GLY A 395 -37.97 -13.63 3.06
N VAL A 396 -37.44 -14.07 1.91
CA VAL A 396 -36.13 -14.78 1.85
C VAL A 396 -34.98 -13.93 2.37
N ALA A 397 -34.92 -12.66 2.00
CA ALA A 397 -33.84 -11.78 2.49
C ALA A 397 -33.89 -11.57 4.01
N GLN A 398 -35.08 -11.60 4.61
CA GLN A 398 -35.25 -11.50 6.06
C GLN A 398 -34.86 -12.81 6.76
N GLU A 399 -35.22 -13.95 6.18
CA GLU A 399 -34.83 -15.26 6.71
C GLU A 399 -33.33 -15.47 6.61
N LEU A 400 -32.71 -15.14 5.47
CA LEU A 400 -31.25 -15.16 5.32
C LEU A 400 -30.55 -14.27 6.35
N ALA A 401 -31.06 -13.05 6.60
CA ALA A 401 -30.50 -12.19 7.64
C ALA A 401 -30.58 -12.84 9.03
N ARG A 402 -31.65 -13.61 9.31
CA ARG A 402 -31.79 -14.37 10.56
C ARG A 402 -30.76 -15.51 10.62
N VAL A 403 -30.65 -16.29 9.56
CA VAL A 403 -29.66 -17.39 9.45
C VAL A 403 -28.24 -16.91 9.61
N VAL A 404 -27.87 -15.80 8.93
CA VAL A 404 -26.55 -15.18 9.06
C VAL A 404 -26.25 -14.81 10.52
N LYS A 405 -27.19 -14.14 11.20
CA LYS A 405 -27.02 -13.78 12.62
C LYS A 405 -26.82 -14.99 13.52
N GLN A 406 -27.57 -16.06 13.28
CA GLN A 406 -27.43 -17.30 14.02
C GLN A 406 -26.05 -17.93 13.78
N ARG A 407 -25.65 -18.07 12.51
CA ARG A 407 -24.35 -18.63 12.13
C ARG A 407 -23.18 -17.81 12.69
N GLU A 408 -23.28 -16.48 12.66
CA GLU A 408 -22.24 -15.64 13.24
C GLU A 408 -22.16 -15.74 14.78
N ALA A 409 -23.27 -15.95 15.45
CA ALA A 409 -23.28 -16.27 16.88
C ALA A 409 -22.63 -17.64 17.17
N GLU A 410 -22.66 -18.58 16.24
CA GLU A 410 -21.97 -19.87 16.29
C GLU A 410 -20.47 -19.74 15.93
N GLY A 411 -20.01 -18.55 15.48
CA GLY A 411 -18.60 -18.29 15.18
C GLY A 411 -18.25 -18.08 13.70
N TYR A 412 -19.18 -18.23 12.77
CA TYR A 412 -18.94 -17.95 11.36
C TYR A 412 -18.62 -16.45 11.12
N THR A 413 -18.12 -16.13 9.93
CA THR A 413 -17.90 -14.75 9.51
C THR A 413 -18.02 -14.65 7.99
N TYR A 414 -19.05 -13.98 7.52
CA TYR A 414 -19.33 -13.86 6.10
C TYR A 414 -18.74 -12.60 5.46
N ASP A 415 -18.36 -11.61 6.26
CA ASP A 415 -17.67 -10.40 5.78
C ASP A 415 -16.25 -10.69 5.26
N ALA A 416 -15.65 -11.80 5.70
CA ALA A 416 -14.36 -12.31 5.22
C ALA A 416 -14.50 -13.53 4.29
N ALA A 417 -15.71 -14.07 4.08
CA ALA A 417 -15.98 -15.31 3.38
C ALA A 417 -17.18 -15.19 2.42
N ASP A 418 -17.06 -14.30 1.44
CA ASP A 418 -18.09 -14.01 0.44
C ASP A 418 -18.56 -15.28 -0.30
N ALA A 419 -17.66 -16.22 -0.56
CA ALA A 419 -18.00 -17.48 -1.24
C ALA A 419 -18.90 -18.38 -0.39
N SER A 420 -18.62 -18.53 0.92
CA SER A 420 -19.51 -19.28 1.82
C SER A 420 -20.87 -18.60 1.96
N PHE A 421 -20.94 -17.25 1.94
CA PHE A 421 -22.22 -16.56 1.92
C PHE A 421 -23.00 -16.85 0.63
N GLU A 422 -22.38 -16.85 -0.53
CA GLU A 422 -23.04 -17.17 -1.80
C GLU A 422 -23.57 -18.60 -1.81
N LEU A 423 -22.81 -19.57 -1.29
CA LEU A 423 -23.26 -20.95 -1.16
C LEU A 423 -24.49 -21.04 -0.24
N LEU A 424 -24.46 -20.38 0.91
CA LEU A 424 -25.59 -20.30 1.83
C LEU A 424 -26.83 -19.69 1.15
N LEU A 425 -26.67 -18.56 0.46
CA LEU A 425 -27.74 -17.88 -0.26
C LEU A 425 -28.38 -18.81 -1.30
N ARG A 426 -27.57 -19.49 -2.10
CA ARG A 426 -28.08 -20.40 -3.15
C ARG A 426 -28.72 -21.66 -2.58
N ASP A 427 -28.24 -22.17 -1.45
CA ASP A 427 -28.83 -23.31 -0.78
C ASP A 427 -30.22 -22.96 -0.23
N GLU A 428 -30.38 -21.84 0.45
CA GLU A 428 -31.66 -21.32 0.96
C GLU A 428 -32.66 -21.04 -0.18
N LEU A 429 -32.16 -20.67 -1.36
CA LEU A 429 -32.99 -20.50 -2.55
C LEU A 429 -33.36 -21.84 -3.22
N GLY A 430 -32.75 -22.95 -2.82
CA GLY A 430 -32.95 -24.27 -3.43
C GLY A 430 -32.36 -24.35 -4.85
N ASN A 431 -31.43 -23.49 -5.21
CA ASN A 431 -30.80 -23.44 -6.55
C ASN A 431 -29.30 -23.67 -6.50
N LEU A 432 -28.75 -24.19 -5.37
CA LEU A 432 -27.35 -24.57 -5.26
C LEU A 432 -27.10 -25.86 -6.08
N PRO A 433 -26.27 -25.81 -7.15
CA PRO A 433 -25.92 -26.99 -7.92
C PRO A 433 -25.20 -28.03 -7.07
N ARG A 434 -25.56 -29.29 -7.19
CA ARG A 434 -24.99 -30.39 -6.43
C ARG A 434 -23.87 -31.07 -7.26
N PHE A 435 -22.61 -30.66 -7.08
CA PHE A 435 -21.45 -31.20 -7.80
C PHE A 435 -20.97 -32.52 -7.22
N VAL A 436 -20.99 -32.63 -5.89
CA VAL A 436 -20.45 -33.75 -5.15
C VAL A 436 -21.28 -34.00 -3.87
N ARG A 437 -21.45 -35.25 -3.50
CA ARG A 437 -22.04 -35.65 -2.21
C ARG A 437 -20.98 -36.40 -1.42
N VAL A 438 -20.64 -35.88 -0.24
CA VAL A 438 -19.71 -36.55 0.68
C VAL A 438 -20.42 -37.70 1.40
N GLU A 439 -19.84 -38.89 1.37
CA GLU A 439 -20.27 -40.06 2.16
C GLU A 439 -19.51 -40.06 3.49
N SER A 440 -18.21 -39.92 3.46
CA SER A 440 -17.34 -39.81 4.65
C SER A 440 -15.94 -39.32 4.28
N TRP A 441 -15.26 -38.81 5.26
CA TRP A 441 -13.81 -38.55 5.19
C TRP A 441 -13.13 -39.04 6.48
N LYS A 442 -11.84 -39.32 6.39
CA LYS A 442 -11.00 -39.76 7.51
C LYS A 442 -9.60 -39.23 7.34
N VAL A 443 -8.98 -38.76 8.42
CA VAL A 443 -7.56 -38.39 8.49
C VAL A 443 -6.88 -39.25 9.54
N SER A 444 -5.64 -39.66 9.27
CA SER A 444 -4.78 -40.39 10.19
C SER A 444 -3.39 -39.81 10.12
N SER A 445 -2.85 -39.38 11.26
CA SER A 445 -1.45 -38.98 11.39
C SER A 445 -0.75 -39.93 12.31
N GLN A 446 0.41 -40.46 11.89
CA GLN A 446 1.22 -41.38 12.69
C GLN A 446 2.70 -41.01 12.59
N GLU A 447 3.38 -41.15 13.70
CA GLU A 447 4.84 -41.08 13.72
C GLU A 447 5.38 -42.40 13.23
N ILE A 448 6.23 -42.36 12.20
CA ILE A 448 6.94 -43.53 11.67
C ILE A 448 8.37 -43.50 12.20
N ALA A 449 8.92 -44.67 12.48
CA ALA A 449 10.30 -44.83 12.92
C ALA A 449 11.29 -44.13 11.97
N GLU A 450 12.36 -43.61 12.55
CA GLU A 450 13.39 -42.78 11.92
C GLU A 450 13.74 -43.16 10.47
N VAL A 451 13.53 -42.20 9.57
CA VAL A 451 14.19 -42.18 8.27
C VAL A 451 15.32 -41.16 8.37
N GLU A 452 16.56 -41.62 8.18
CA GLU A 452 17.79 -40.80 8.29
C GLU A 452 18.01 -40.11 9.66
N GLY A 453 17.61 -40.76 10.78
CA GLY A 453 17.86 -40.24 12.13
C GLY A 453 16.93 -39.11 12.61
N ARG A 454 15.80 -38.90 11.95
CA ARG A 454 14.76 -37.94 12.38
C ARG A 454 13.38 -38.59 12.41
N PRO A 455 12.56 -38.33 13.45
CA PRO A 455 11.18 -38.79 13.45
C PRO A 455 10.41 -38.12 12.28
N PHE A 456 9.68 -38.94 11.54
CA PHE A 456 8.87 -38.50 10.40
C PHE A 456 7.39 -38.74 10.71
N THR A 457 6.55 -37.68 10.61
CA THR A 457 5.10 -37.79 10.74
C THR A 457 4.49 -37.99 9.37
N GLN A 458 3.87 -39.13 9.13
CA GLN A 458 3.07 -39.40 7.93
C GLN A 458 1.61 -39.08 8.20
N THR A 459 1.01 -38.27 7.36
CA THR A 459 -0.42 -37.97 7.40
C THR A 459 -1.11 -38.46 6.13
N GLU A 460 -2.17 -39.20 6.31
CA GLU A 460 -3.00 -39.79 5.25
C GLU A 460 -4.44 -39.36 5.41
N ALA A 461 -5.12 -39.01 4.32
CA ALA A 461 -6.56 -38.78 4.30
C ALA A 461 -7.26 -39.67 3.27
N THR A 462 -8.40 -40.23 3.66
CA THR A 462 -9.30 -40.97 2.76
C THR A 462 -10.62 -40.23 2.64
N VAL A 463 -11.04 -39.94 1.41
CA VAL A 463 -12.31 -39.27 1.08
C VAL A 463 -13.18 -40.23 0.27
N LYS A 464 -14.46 -40.35 0.69
CA LYS A 464 -15.49 -41.11 -0.02
C LYS A 464 -16.60 -40.16 -0.46
N VAL A 465 -16.76 -40.05 -1.75
CA VAL A 465 -17.72 -39.12 -2.35
C VAL A 465 -18.45 -39.73 -3.54
N HIS A 466 -19.55 -39.08 -3.92
CA HIS A 466 -20.31 -39.39 -5.12
C HIS A 466 -20.27 -38.17 -6.06
N THR A 467 -19.96 -38.41 -7.32
CA THR A 467 -20.03 -37.47 -8.46
C THR A 467 -20.86 -38.11 -9.57
N ASP A 468 -20.25 -38.62 -10.64
CA ASP A 468 -20.87 -39.51 -11.65
C ASP A 468 -21.08 -40.94 -11.11
N GLY A 469 -20.37 -41.30 -10.05
CA GLY A 469 -20.39 -42.56 -9.34
C GLY A 469 -19.76 -42.43 -7.95
N ARG A 470 -19.68 -43.56 -7.25
CA ARG A 470 -19.05 -43.62 -5.93
C ARG A 470 -17.52 -43.73 -6.06
N HIS A 471 -16.80 -42.84 -5.44
CA HIS A 471 -15.34 -42.79 -5.44
C HIS A 471 -14.74 -42.83 -4.05
N ILE A 472 -13.65 -43.57 -3.91
CA ILE A 472 -12.82 -43.62 -2.71
C ILE A 472 -11.40 -43.25 -3.15
N ARG A 473 -10.80 -42.25 -2.50
CA ARG A 473 -9.41 -41.86 -2.74
C ARG A 473 -8.70 -41.63 -1.42
N THR A 474 -7.48 -42.11 -1.36
CA THR A 474 -6.55 -41.88 -0.27
C THR A 474 -5.36 -41.11 -0.82
N ALA A 475 -4.88 -40.13 -0.07
CA ALA A 475 -3.69 -39.39 -0.39
C ALA A 475 -2.89 -39.05 0.87
N GLU A 476 -1.58 -39.01 0.71
CA GLU A 476 -0.66 -38.56 1.73
C GLU A 476 -0.42 -37.03 1.59
N GLY A 477 -0.14 -36.39 2.72
CA GLY A 477 0.18 -34.96 2.77
C GLY A 477 1.16 -34.62 3.89
N ASN A 478 1.70 -33.40 3.87
CA ASN A 478 2.56 -32.87 4.93
C ASN A 478 1.81 -32.49 6.22
N GLY A 479 0.51 -32.72 6.24
CA GLY A 479 -0.40 -32.52 7.37
C GLY A 479 -1.85 -32.81 7.00
N PRO A 480 -2.78 -32.79 7.97
CA PRO A 480 -4.18 -33.17 7.80
C PRO A 480 -4.90 -32.46 6.65
N VAL A 481 -4.80 -31.14 6.59
CA VAL A 481 -5.48 -30.31 5.57
C VAL A 481 -4.94 -30.59 4.18
N ASN A 482 -3.61 -30.71 4.03
CA ASN A 482 -3.00 -31.02 2.75
C ASN A 482 -3.33 -32.45 2.26
N ALA A 483 -3.41 -33.41 3.17
CA ALA A 483 -3.83 -34.77 2.82
C ALA A 483 -5.30 -34.81 2.36
N LEU A 484 -6.21 -34.08 3.04
CA LEU A 484 -7.62 -33.91 2.64
C LEU A 484 -7.75 -33.22 1.29
N ASP A 485 -7.01 -32.12 1.08
CA ASP A 485 -7.00 -31.40 -0.18
C ASP A 485 -6.59 -32.32 -1.34
N ARG A 486 -5.49 -33.02 -1.20
CA ARG A 486 -5.00 -33.97 -2.22
C ARG A 486 -5.99 -35.09 -2.51
N ALA A 487 -6.60 -35.67 -1.46
CA ALA A 487 -7.59 -36.74 -1.62
C ALA A 487 -8.84 -36.25 -2.34
N LEU A 488 -9.37 -35.10 -1.98
CA LEU A 488 -10.54 -34.50 -2.61
C LEU A 488 -10.25 -34.08 -4.05
N ARG A 489 -9.12 -33.40 -4.28
CA ARG A 489 -8.66 -32.98 -5.60
C ARG A 489 -8.51 -34.19 -6.54
N ALA A 490 -7.93 -35.30 -6.09
CA ALA A 490 -7.74 -36.50 -6.89
C ALA A 490 -9.05 -37.14 -7.37
N VAL A 491 -10.17 -36.91 -6.67
CA VAL A 491 -11.50 -37.28 -7.16
C VAL A 491 -12.02 -36.24 -8.14
N LEU A 492 -12.04 -34.97 -7.71
CA LEU A 492 -12.75 -33.93 -8.44
C LEU A 492 -12.13 -33.61 -9.80
N ILE A 493 -10.78 -33.60 -9.90
CA ILE A 493 -10.07 -33.28 -11.15
C ILE A 493 -10.41 -34.21 -12.30
N ARG A 494 -10.76 -35.45 -12.01
CA ARG A 494 -11.18 -36.43 -13.02
C ARG A 494 -12.49 -36.05 -13.68
N ASP A 495 -13.45 -35.58 -12.90
CA ASP A 495 -14.80 -35.28 -13.32
C ASP A 495 -14.97 -33.81 -13.68
N TYR A 496 -14.15 -32.94 -13.06
CA TYR A 496 -14.11 -31.49 -13.25
C TYR A 496 -12.66 -31.04 -13.45
N PRO A 497 -12.10 -31.10 -14.67
CA PRO A 497 -10.69 -30.79 -14.94
C PRO A 497 -10.25 -29.39 -14.49
N VAL A 498 -11.15 -28.43 -14.42
CA VAL A 498 -10.91 -27.06 -13.93
C VAL A 498 -10.37 -27.02 -12.51
N VAL A 499 -10.62 -28.06 -11.71
CA VAL A 499 -10.07 -28.21 -10.35
C VAL A 499 -8.54 -28.26 -10.36
N GLY A 500 -7.92 -28.59 -11.48
CA GLY A 500 -6.48 -28.57 -11.65
C GLY A 500 -5.85 -27.19 -11.43
N ASP A 501 -6.60 -26.14 -11.72
CA ASP A 501 -6.17 -24.74 -11.61
C ASP A 501 -6.43 -24.15 -10.20
N PHE A 502 -7.13 -24.88 -9.32
CA PHE A 502 -7.46 -24.36 -7.99
C PHE A 502 -6.29 -24.54 -7.03
N GLU A 503 -5.90 -23.48 -6.36
CA GLU A 503 -4.84 -23.48 -5.35
C GLU A 503 -5.32 -22.86 -4.05
N LEU A 504 -4.92 -23.46 -2.91
CA LEU A 504 -5.09 -22.86 -1.59
C LEU A 504 -3.96 -21.86 -1.37
N VAL A 505 -4.30 -20.56 -1.31
CA VAL A 505 -3.31 -19.47 -1.24
C VAL A 505 -3.20 -18.85 0.16
N ASP A 506 -4.19 -19.05 1.05
CA ASP A 506 -4.13 -18.56 2.43
C ASP A 506 -4.96 -19.48 3.36
N PHE A 507 -4.44 -19.71 4.55
CA PHE A 507 -5.06 -20.56 5.57
C PHE A 507 -4.89 -19.93 6.95
N ARG A 508 -6.01 -19.58 7.61
CA ARG A 508 -6.01 -18.92 8.91
C ARG A 508 -6.90 -19.65 9.89
N VAL A 509 -6.38 -19.88 11.09
CA VAL A 509 -7.11 -20.50 12.19
C VAL A 509 -7.19 -19.52 13.35
N ARG A 510 -8.37 -19.40 13.96
CA ARG A 510 -8.58 -18.56 15.13
C ARG A 510 -9.42 -19.28 16.17
N ILE A 511 -8.98 -19.26 17.42
CA ILE A 511 -9.79 -19.66 18.57
C ILE A 511 -10.76 -18.51 18.88
N LEU A 512 -12.05 -18.81 19.03
CA LEU A 512 -13.11 -17.82 19.21
C LEU A 512 -13.54 -17.66 20.67
N ASP A 513 -13.43 -18.71 21.47
CA ASP A 513 -13.93 -18.73 22.84
C ASP A 513 -12.81 -18.31 23.81
N GLU A 514 -12.97 -17.12 24.41
CA GLU A 514 -12.05 -16.62 25.43
C GLU A 514 -12.34 -17.19 26.84
N GLN A 515 -13.54 -17.74 27.06
CA GLN A 515 -13.95 -18.26 28.37
C GLN A 515 -13.59 -19.73 28.57
N HIS A 516 -13.46 -20.50 27.49
CA HIS A 516 -13.00 -21.88 27.46
C HIS A 516 -11.61 -21.96 26.81
N ALA A 517 -10.62 -21.38 27.48
CA ALA A 517 -9.23 -21.43 27.03
C ALA A 517 -8.71 -22.86 27.13
N GLY A 518 -8.68 -23.59 26.02
CA GLY A 518 -8.18 -24.95 25.97
C GLY A 518 -8.48 -25.62 24.64
N THR A 519 -8.32 -26.92 24.61
CA THR A 519 -8.52 -27.75 23.42
C THR A 519 -9.98 -27.91 23.01
N ASP A 520 -10.93 -27.49 23.84
CA ASP A 520 -12.38 -27.62 23.61
C ASP A 520 -13.01 -26.32 23.05
N ALA A 521 -12.19 -25.30 22.80
CA ALA A 521 -12.65 -24.01 22.30
C ALA A 521 -13.18 -24.11 20.86
N THR A 522 -14.23 -23.35 20.53
CA THR A 522 -14.68 -23.19 19.16
C THR A 522 -13.60 -22.52 18.30
N ILE A 523 -13.35 -23.07 17.14
CA ILE A 523 -12.32 -22.66 16.19
C ILE A 523 -13.00 -22.21 14.90
N ARG A 524 -12.53 -21.10 14.35
CA ARG A 524 -12.85 -20.63 13.00
C ARG A 524 -11.66 -20.87 12.08
N VAL A 525 -11.93 -21.44 10.93
CA VAL A 525 -10.97 -21.59 9.84
C VAL A 525 -11.43 -20.74 8.66
N LEU A 526 -10.54 -19.91 8.14
CA LEU A 526 -10.72 -19.17 6.89
C LEU A 526 -9.73 -19.73 5.86
N ILE A 527 -10.25 -20.11 4.70
CA ILE A 527 -9.46 -20.54 3.56
C ILE A 527 -9.66 -19.55 2.42
N ARG A 528 -8.54 -19.16 1.75
CA ARG A 528 -8.58 -18.46 0.48
C ARG A 528 -8.03 -19.36 -0.60
N MET A 529 -8.79 -19.48 -1.68
CA MET A 529 -8.41 -20.22 -2.88
C MET A 529 -8.26 -19.29 -4.08
N SER A 530 -7.55 -19.76 -5.11
CA SER A 530 -7.34 -19.04 -6.37
C SER A 530 -7.45 -20.02 -7.56
N ASP A 531 -7.89 -19.52 -8.71
CA ASP A 531 -7.81 -20.19 -10.02
C ASP A 531 -6.80 -19.48 -10.97
N GLY A 532 -5.91 -18.66 -10.42
CA GLY A 532 -4.96 -17.83 -11.18
C GLY A 532 -5.57 -16.56 -11.78
N LYS A 533 -6.91 -16.42 -11.80
CA LYS A 533 -7.66 -15.25 -12.32
C LYS A 533 -8.51 -14.61 -11.24
N ARG A 534 -9.06 -15.40 -10.35
CA ARG A 534 -9.95 -14.99 -9.25
C ARG A 534 -9.45 -15.56 -7.95
N THR A 535 -9.74 -14.88 -6.85
CA THR A 535 -9.56 -15.39 -5.50
C THR A 535 -10.91 -15.38 -4.77
N TRP A 536 -11.14 -16.36 -3.91
CA TRP A 536 -12.35 -16.45 -3.09
C TRP A 536 -12.03 -16.99 -1.72
N SER A 537 -12.86 -16.63 -0.74
CA SER A 537 -12.64 -17.03 0.64
C SER A 537 -13.86 -17.76 1.19
N THR A 538 -13.59 -18.80 1.97
CA THR A 538 -14.58 -19.65 2.64
C THR A 538 -14.29 -19.78 4.12
N VAL A 539 -15.31 -20.18 4.90
CA VAL A 539 -15.24 -20.29 6.35
C VAL A 539 -15.81 -21.62 6.82
N GLY A 540 -15.12 -22.22 7.80
CA GLY A 540 -15.65 -23.37 8.55
C GLY A 540 -15.49 -23.12 10.05
N VAL A 541 -16.40 -23.68 10.85
CA VAL A 541 -16.45 -23.49 12.31
C VAL A 541 -16.73 -24.83 12.98
N GLY A 542 -15.99 -25.12 14.05
CA GLY A 542 -16.17 -26.34 14.84
C GLY A 542 -15.30 -26.34 16.08
N THR A 543 -15.40 -27.37 16.89
CA THR A 543 -14.49 -27.63 18.02
C THR A 543 -13.28 -28.46 17.60
N ASP A 544 -13.34 -29.09 16.41
CA ASP A 544 -12.24 -29.81 15.79
C ASP A 544 -11.67 -29.01 14.61
N VAL A 545 -10.39 -28.70 14.66
CA VAL A 545 -9.72 -27.90 13.63
C VAL A 545 -9.73 -28.59 12.26
N ILE A 546 -9.73 -29.93 12.22
CA ILE A 546 -9.76 -30.69 10.96
C ILE A 546 -11.16 -30.63 10.36
N GLU A 547 -12.21 -30.74 11.18
CA GLU A 547 -13.61 -30.62 10.74
C GLU A 547 -13.89 -29.20 10.18
N ALA A 548 -13.51 -28.16 10.93
CA ALA A 548 -13.66 -26.78 10.46
C ALA A 548 -12.82 -26.50 9.18
N SER A 549 -11.63 -27.10 9.08
CA SER A 549 -10.81 -26.99 7.87
C SER A 549 -11.44 -27.72 6.69
N TRP A 550 -12.01 -28.89 6.92
CA TRP A 550 -12.71 -29.65 5.88
C TRP A 550 -13.91 -28.87 5.34
N GLU A 551 -14.73 -28.30 6.21
CA GLU A 551 -15.89 -27.49 5.82
C GLU A 551 -15.45 -26.32 4.91
N ALA A 552 -14.46 -25.53 5.36
CA ALA A 552 -13.97 -24.39 4.58
C ALA A 552 -13.35 -24.83 3.26
N LEU A 553 -12.56 -25.92 3.25
CA LEU A 553 -11.93 -26.46 2.04
C LEU A 553 -12.98 -26.97 1.04
N PHE A 554 -13.96 -27.72 1.52
CA PHE A 554 -15.02 -28.28 0.71
C PHE A 554 -15.87 -27.17 0.06
N ASP A 555 -16.26 -26.17 0.81
CA ASP A 555 -16.93 -24.96 0.32
C ASP A 555 -16.09 -24.25 -0.73
N GLY A 556 -14.77 -24.17 -0.53
CA GLY A 556 -13.84 -23.56 -1.48
C GLY A 556 -13.86 -24.26 -2.85
N TYR A 557 -13.84 -25.57 -2.88
CA TYR A 557 -14.00 -26.36 -4.11
C TYR A 557 -15.38 -26.20 -4.73
N TRP A 558 -16.42 -26.23 -3.90
CA TRP A 558 -17.79 -26.11 -4.38
C TRP A 558 -18.03 -24.76 -5.06
N TRP A 559 -17.61 -23.69 -4.41
CA TRP A 559 -17.73 -22.35 -5.00
C TRP A 559 -16.88 -22.20 -6.27
N GLY A 560 -15.67 -22.72 -6.28
CA GLY A 560 -14.82 -22.72 -7.46
C GLY A 560 -15.46 -23.41 -8.67
N LEU A 561 -16.12 -24.55 -8.46
CA LEU A 561 -16.89 -25.25 -9.48
C LEU A 561 -18.10 -24.42 -9.95
N LEU A 562 -18.84 -23.83 -8.98
CA LEU A 562 -19.96 -22.95 -9.27
C LEU A 562 -19.54 -21.76 -10.14
N ALA A 563 -18.49 -21.06 -9.75
CA ALA A 563 -17.97 -19.88 -10.44
C ALA A 563 -17.36 -20.19 -11.82
N SER A 564 -16.94 -21.45 -12.02
CA SER A 564 -16.43 -21.93 -13.32
C SER A 564 -17.52 -22.30 -14.30
N GLY A 565 -18.79 -22.31 -13.88
CA GLY A 565 -19.94 -22.60 -14.74
C GLY A 565 -20.01 -24.05 -15.23
N VAL A 566 -19.32 -24.98 -14.57
CA VAL A 566 -19.38 -26.40 -14.95
C VAL A 566 -20.73 -27.04 -14.60
N VAL A 567 -21.14 -28.01 -15.38
CA VAL A 567 -22.40 -28.72 -15.18
C VAL A 567 -22.21 -29.80 -14.13
N PRO A 568 -23.09 -29.88 -13.10
CA PRO A 568 -23.06 -30.97 -12.12
C PRO A 568 -23.25 -32.35 -12.79
N LEU A 569 -22.39 -33.29 -12.42
CA LEU A 569 -22.50 -34.69 -12.89
C LEU A 569 -23.33 -35.56 -11.95
N LEU A 570 -23.62 -35.09 -10.74
CA LEU A 570 -24.43 -35.81 -9.77
C LEU A 570 -25.86 -35.95 -10.29
N VAL A 571 -26.22 -37.15 -10.68
CA VAL A 571 -27.60 -37.47 -11.09
C VAL A 571 -28.50 -37.33 -9.87
N ALA A 572 -29.53 -36.47 -9.96
CA ALA A 572 -30.54 -36.38 -8.92
C ALA A 572 -31.14 -37.77 -8.72
N GLU A 573 -30.91 -38.37 -7.57
CA GLU A 573 -31.68 -39.56 -7.19
C GLU A 573 -33.17 -39.17 -7.24
N LYS A 574 -33.93 -39.83 -8.09
CA LYS A 574 -35.40 -39.70 -8.06
C LYS A 574 -35.85 -40.06 -6.67
N ALA A 575 -36.43 -39.08 -5.95
CA ALA A 575 -37.01 -39.27 -4.62
C ALA A 575 -38.13 -40.29 -4.67
#